data_13150f7148753f4b3554bb791a2cdfa3
#
_entry.id   13150f7148753f4b3554bb791a2cdfa3
#
_cell.length_a   1.000
_cell.length_b   1.000
_cell.length_c   1.000
_cell.angle_alpha   90.00
_cell.angle_beta   90.00
_cell.angle_gamma   90.00
#
_symmetry.space_group_name_H-M   'P 1'
#
loop_
_entity.id
_entity.type
_entity.pdbx_description
1 polymer ?
#
loop_
_entity_poly.entity_id
_entity_poly.type
_entity_poly.pdbx_seq_one_letter_code
_entity_poly.pdbx_strand_id
1 'polypeptide(L)'
;MLTENESDLERHQLVRKIIDEMDPDSKKALNSWYWYDWANQAFALTVITVVVPALLSNMFELATGGGAEYEGLKITGDTFYAIVLASSSIFVAIISPFLGAIADRMPIKKKILWVYTLLGVVFTALMGVAPHIEGDSSYKLLAVCLVIGNIGFAGGNVIYYAFMPYLADRELMDHVSSWGFAYGYAGGSLLLVVHLVVGITGFFGMTDAWSPWILTFVFVTSALWWLGFGLPLFRNTPEPQIPKPTQYNSMSEAALDAIREVRKTFGEIKKFKVLVAFLASYLLFYDGINTINSMATAFGDSVLRLDPTMNFVLLLTVEIVAIPMTVVGGKLAGRYGTKRVLGWALGVYSVVALLAVGFAPLELADDHERYDFQYDYNEETGEYDLTTLYDKGVKGWVSKTGEGDEAFRGSFFTYMFESLTEGDRWSEDDLIKQSISVEEASSLAEAMIGMTDHRFSFSFNGGEIAGTSSVGQEHPTIIEGGLVDWWPNLLRDNVWQPLDFGVNLQWVLLGMMVGVVMGTAGAQARSMFSMLIPASRTTEFFGFFGFIGKAAAVFGPIVYAIFAATMGSRMAVVSVVVVILLGWSLFFMVDLEEGIEVARLADEEAGYVR
;
A
#
# COMPACT_ATOMS: atom_id res chain seq x y z
N MET A 1 11.75 -10.61 -43.82
CA MET A 1 11.01 -10.73 -42.52
C MET A 1 12.06 -11.10 -41.48
N LEU A 2 12.40 -10.17 -40.59
CA LEU A 2 13.25 -10.47 -39.44
C LEU A 2 12.48 -11.43 -38.54
N THR A 3 13.15 -12.37 -37.91
CA THR A 3 12.52 -13.22 -36.88
C THR A 3 12.11 -12.38 -35.70
N GLU A 4 11.12 -12.78 -34.94
CA GLU A 4 10.61 -12.03 -33.75
C GLU A 4 11.76 -11.71 -32.75
N ASN A 5 12.75 -12.59 -32.64
CA ASN A 5 13.97 -12.39 -31.84
C ASN A 5 14.92 -11.30 -32.38
N GLU A 6 15.00 -11.12 -33.69
CA GLU A 6 15.84 -10.09 -34.31
C GLU A 6 15.24 -8.70 -34.11
N SER A 7 13.91 -8.56 -34.27
CA SER A 7 13.21 -7.30 -34.03
C SER A 7 13.30 -6.84 -32.54
N ASP A 8 13.24 -7.77 -31.61
CA ASP A 8 13.35 -7.50 -30.17
C ASP A 8 14.76 -7.07 -29.74
N LEU A 9 15.78 -7.66 -30.36
CA LEU A 9 17.19 -7.28 -30.14
C LEU A 9 17.48 -5.89 -30.70
N GLU A 10 16.95 -5.57 -31.88
CA GLU A 10 17.07 -4.24 -32.49
C GLU A 10 16.43 -3.15 -31.66
N ARG A 11 15.23 -3.40 -31.09
CA ARG A 11 14.53 -2.44 -30.23
C ARG A 11 15.32 -2.10 -28.95
N HIS A 12 15.91 -3.09 -28.29
CA HIS A 12 16.75 -2.86 -27.12
C HIS A 12 18.03 -2.06 -27.47
N GLN A 13 18.64 -2.33 -28.62
CA GLN A 13 19.81 -1.60 -29.11
C GLN A 13 19.44 -0.16 -29.47
N LEU A 14 18.27 0.07 -30.04
CA LEU A 14 17.75 1.40 -30.35
C LEU A 14 17.58 2.24 -29.08
N VAL A 15 16.91 1.72 -28.06
CA VAL A 15 16.72 2.42 -26.76
C VAL A 15 18.07 2.83 -26.17
N ARG A 16 19.04 1.91 -26.16
CA ARG A 16 20.39 2.19 -25.66
C ARG A 16 21.10 3.28 -26.48
N LYS A 17 21.00 3.19 -27.81
CA LYS A 17 21.58 4.18 -28.72
C LYS A 17 20.99 5.56 -28.51
N ILE A 18 19.65 5.68 -28.42
CA ILE A 18 18.98 6.98 -28.15
C ILE A 18 19.48 7.58 -26.84
N ILE A 19 19.61 6.77 -25.78
CA ILE A 19 20.11 7.25 -24.48
C ILE A 19 21.58 7.69 -24.58
N ASP A 20 22.42 6.94 -25.30
CA ASP A 20 23.85 7.26 -25.44
C ASP A 20 24.06 8.54 -26.27
N GLU A 21 23.26 8.77 -27.30
CA GLU A 21 23.30 9.93 -28.21
C GLU A 21 22.52 11.16 -27.68
N MET A 22 21.72 11.01 -26.61
CA MET A 22 20.98 12.13 -26.02
C MET A 22 21.92 13.25 -25.59
N ASP A 23 21.57 14.49 -25.87
CA ASP A 23 22.37 15.64 -25.47
C ASP A 23 22.50 15.78 -23.95
N PRO A 24 23.58 16.41 -23.44
CA PRO A 24 23.85 16.50 -22.00
C PRO A 24 22.76 17.23 -21.20
N ASP A 25 22.09 18.23 -21.77
CA ASP A 25 21.06 19.00 -21.07
C ASP A 25 19.78 18.20 -20.95
N SER A 26 19.38 17.47 -21.99
CA SER A 26 18.26 16.52 -21.96
C SER A 26 18.51 15.38 -20.98
N LYS A 27 19.71 14.78 -20.94
CA LYS A 27 20.10 13.80 -19.92
C LYS A 27 19.97 14.36 -18.51
N LYS A 28 20.42 15.61 -18.31
CA LYS A 28 20.36 16.27 -17.01
C LYS A 28 18.91 16.55 -16.59
N ALA A 29 18.05 16.97 -17.51
CA ALA A 29 16.63 17.19 -17.28
C ALA A 29 15.94 15.87 -16.90
N LEU A 30 16.19 14.80 -17.64
CA LEU A 30 15.65 13.47 -17.39
C LEU A 30 16.09 12.90 -16.03
N ASN A 31 17.39 13.00 -15.70
CA ASN A 31 17.88 12.59 -14.39
C ASN A 31 17.24 13.40 -13.25
N SER A 32 17.05 14.71 -13.47
CA SER A 32 16.38 15.56 -12.47
C SER A 32 14.92 15.20 -12.26
N TRP A 33 14.26 14.66 -13.28
CA TRP A 33 12.91 14.11 -13.19
C TRP A 33 12.90 12.82 -12.35
N TYR A 34 13.89 11.91 -12.49
CA TYR A 34 14.02 10.73 -11.64
C TYR A 34 14.24 11.11 -10.15
N TRP A 35 15.05 12.14 -9.89
CA TRP A 35 15.28 12.63 -8.53
C TRP A 35 14.01 13.20 -7.87
N TYR A 36 13.02 13.64 -8.64
CA TYR A 36 11.76 14.08 -8.07
C TYR A 36 10.91 12.90 -7.56
N ASP A 37 10.91 11.75 -8.25
CA ASP A 37 10.29 10.51 -7.74
C ASP A 37 10.99 10.02 -6.47
N TRP A 38 12.34 10.03 -6.45
CA TRP A 38 13.12 9.77 -5.23
C TRP A 38 12.69 10.67 -4.07
N ALA A 39 12.46 11.94 -4.35
CA ALA A 39 12.15 12.96 -3.37
C ALA A 39 10.75 12.78 -2.75
N ASN A 40 9.72 12.67 -3.58
CA ASN A 40 8.33 12.73 -3.12
C ASN A 40 7.84 11.41 -2.51
N GLN A 41 8.50 10.29 -2.79
CA GLN A 41 8.19 8.99 -2.17
C GLN A 41 8.44 8.96 -0.66
N ALA A 42 9.24 9.86 -0.12
CA ALA A 42 9.36 10.06 1.32
C ALA A 42 7.99 10.37 1.98
N PHE A 43 7.18 11.21 1.34
CA PHE A 43 5.83 11.51 1.81
C PHE A 43 4.89 10.32 1.66
N ALA A 44 4.91 9.64 0.50
CA ALA A 44 4.03 8.50 0.25
C ALA A 44 4.30 7.36 1.24
N LEU A 45 5.56 6.95 1.37
CA LEU A 45 5.92 5.75 2.12
C LEU A 45 5.96 6.02 3.63
N THR A 46 6.76 6.98 4.09
CA THR A 46 6.89 7.25 5.52
C THR A 46 5.65 7.91 6.10
N VAL A 47 5.15 9.00 5.47
CA VAL A 47 4.10 9.81 6.07
C VAL A 47 2.72 9.16 5.90
N ILE A 48 2.29 8.91 4.66
CA ILE A 48 0.94 8.38 4.39
C ILE A 48 0.79 6.91 4.78
N THR A 49 1.81 6.07 4.49
CA THR A 49 1.65 4.63 4.65
C THR A 49 2.00 4.13 6.05
N VAL A 50 3.01 4.73 6.71
CA VAL A 50 3.55 4.19 7.98
C VAL A 50 3.14 5.02 9.19
N VAL A 51 3.47 6.32 9.21
CA VAL A 51 3.41 7.10 10.46
C VAL A 51 2.02 7.69 10.73
N VAL A 52 1.44 8.38 9.75
CA VAL A 52 0.18 9.12 9.98
C VAL A 52 -1.03 8.22 10.25
N PRO A 53 -1.19 7.03 9.63
CA PRO A 53 -2.34 6.17 9.95
C PRO A 53 -2.44 5.89 11.44
N ALA A 54 -1.38 5.34 12.03
CA ALA A 54 -1.36 5.00 13.46
C ALA A 54 -1.41 6.25 14.35
N LEU A 55 -0.67 7.31 13.99
CA LEU A 55 -0.60 8.53 14.79
C LEU A 55 -1.95 9.25 14.83
N LEU A 56 -2.60 9.46 13.68
CA LEU A 56 -3.87 10.18 13.61
C LEU A 56 -5.00 9.38 14.25
N SER A 57 -5.03 8.05 14.03
CA SER A 57 -6.00 7.15 14.66
C SER A 57 -5.89 7.23 16.19
N ASN A 58 -4.68 7.10 16.72
CA ASN A 58 -4.43 7.15 18.16
C ASN A 58 -4.79 8.52 18.76
N MET A 59 -4.33 9.62 18.14
CA MET A 59 -4.66 10.97 18.61
C MET A 59 -6.17 11.24 18.62
N PHE A 60 -6.89 10.76 17.60
CA PHE A 60 -8.34 10.90 17.51
C PHE A 60 -9.04 10.10 18.62
N GLU A 61 -8.65 8.85 18.84
CA GLU A 61 -9.25 7.97 19.86
C GLU A 61 -8.97 8.49 21.28
N LEU A 62 -7.76 8.94 21.54
CA LEU A 62 -7.42 9.56 22.83
C LEU A 62 -8.25 10.83 23.11
N ALA A 63 -8.46 11.66 22.09
CA ALA A 63 -9.22 12.90 22.22
C ALA A 63 -10.74 12.67 22.36
N THR A 64 -11.26 11.58 21.77
CA THR A 64 -12.71 11.28 21.73
C THR A 64 -13.15 10.20 22.70
N GLY A 65 -12.23 9.64 23.50
CA GLY A 65 -12.54 8.57 24.47
C GLY A 65 -12.88 7.23 23.80
N GLY A 66 -12.17 6.89 22.70
CA GLY A 66 -12.33 5.63 21.98
C GLY A 66 -13.19 5.69 20.71
N GLY A 67 -13.38 6.90 20.17
CA GLY A 67 -14.11 7.16 18.92
C GLY A 67 -15.21 8.18 19.07
N ALA A 68 -15.69 8.73 17.94
CA ALA A 68 -16.80 9.68 17.92
C ALA A 68 -18.08 9.01 17.42
N GLU A 69 -19.21 9.35 17.98
CA GLU A 69 -20.52 8.87 17.53
C GLU A 69 -21.19 9.93 16.63
N TYR A 70 -21.55 9.56 15.42
CA TYR A 70 -22.25 10.44 14.48
C TYR A 70 -23.43 9.70 13.87
N GLU A 71 -24.65 10.19 14.11
CA GLU A 71 -25.91 9.58 13.61
C GLU A 71 -26.04 8.07 13.91
N GLY A 72 -25.54 7.60 15.07
CA GLY A 72 -25.57 6.20 15.46
C GLY A 72 -24.45 5.34 14.86
N LEU A 73 -23.52 5.95 14.09
CA LEU A 73 -22.34 5.30 13.57
C LEU A 73 -21.13 5.65 14.46
N LYS A 74 -20.42 4.64 14.95
CA LYS A 74 -19.17 4.84 15.67
C LYS A 74 -18.03 5.06 14.67
N ILE A 75 -17.43 6.25 14.69
CA ILE A 75 -16.24 6.59 13.90
C ILE A 75 -15.02 6.26 14.76
N THR A 76 -14.27 5.25 14.37
CA THR A 76 -12.98 4.89 14.96
C THR A 76 -11.85 5.77 14.42
N GLY A 77 -10.67 5.70 15.03
CA GLY A 77 -9.49 6.43 14.54
C GLY A 77 -9.11 6.07 13.10
N ASP A 78 -9.13 4.80 12.75
CA ASP A 78 -8.84 4.33 11.38
C ASP A 78 -9.87 4.82 10.38
N THR A 79 -11.16 4.81 10.74
CA THR A 79 -12.23 5.36 9.91
C THR A 79 -12.04 6.86 9.70
N PHE A 80 -11.65 7.60 10.74
CA PHE A 80 -11.36 9.02 10.64
C PHE A 80 -10.17 9.29 9.71
N TYR A 81 -9.06 8.55 9.86
CA TYR A 81 -7.92 8.64 8.94
C TYR A 81 -8.33 8.39 7.48
N ALA A 82 -9.11 7.34 7.23
CA ALA A 82 -9.58 6.99 5.90
C ALA A 82 -10.44 8.12 5.28
N ILE A 83 -11.35 8.72 6.06
CA ILE A 83 -12.18 9.87 5.62
C ILE A 83 -11.31 11.07 5.27
N VAL A 84 -10.33 11.41 6.10
CA VAL A 84 -9.41 12.54 5.89
C VAL A 84 -8.59 12.34 4.61
N LEU A 85 -8.01 11.16 4.42
CA LEU A 85 -7.23 10.84 3.22
C LEU A 85 -8.10 10.80 1.95
N ALA A 86 -9.29 10.20 2.03
CA ALA A 86 -10.22 10.14 0.92
C ALA A 86 -10.70 11.52 0.49
N SER A 87 -11.02 12.42 1.43
CA SER A 87 -11.49 13.78 1.13
C SER A 87 -10.48 14.56 0.28
N SER A 88 -9.19 14.53 0.65
CA SER A 88 -8.13 15.18 -0.11
C SER A 88 -7.91 14.54 -1.48
N SER A 89 -8.00 13.21 -1.55
CA SER A 89 -7.86 12.46 -2.81
C SER A 89 -8.99 12.76 -3.79
N ILE A 90 -10.23 12.82 -3.32
CA ILE A 90 -11.42 13.19 -4.12
C ILE A 90 -11.28 14.62 -4.63
N PHE A 91 -10.84 15.56 -3.77
CA PHE A 91 -10.61 16.95 -4.19
C PHE A 91 -9.62 17.02 -5.35
N VAL A 92 -8.45 16.36 -5.22
CA VAL A 92 -7.44 16.32 -6.29
C VAL A 92 -8.00 15.66 -7.55
N ALA A 93 -8.69 14.55 -7.42
CA ALA A 93 -9.26 13.81 -8.54
C ALA A 93 -10.22 14.68 -9.37
N ILE A 94 -11.07 15.47 -8.70
CA ILE A 94 -12.03 16.36 -9.38
C ILE A 94 -11.32 17.56 -10.03
N ILE A 95 -10.35 18.17 -9.35
CA ILE A 95 -9.71 19.42 -9.81
C ILE A 95 -8.65 19.16 -10.89
N SER A 96 -7.96 18.01 -10.85
CA SER A 96 -6.81 17.75 -11.73
C SER A 96 -7.09 17.85 -13.22
N PRO A 97 -8.19 17.33 -13.81
CA PRO A 97 -8.46 17.50 -15.23
C PRO A 97 -8.62 18.96 -15.66
N PHE A 98 -9.28 19.77 -14.83
CA PHE A 98 -9.50 21.20 -15.12
C PHE A 98 -8.20 21.99 -15.04
N LEU A 99 -7.41 21.75 -14.00
CA LEU A 99 -6.10 22.41 -13.86
C LEU A 99 -5.14 21.92 -14.95
N GLY A 100 -5.25 20.67 -15.33
CA GLY A 100 -4.52 20.08 -16.45
C GLY A 100 -4.83 20.76 -17.77
N ALA A 101 -6.10 21.01 -18.07
CA ALA A 101 -6.52 21.70 -19.28
C ALA A 101 -5.95 23.13 -19.37
N ILE A 102 -5.82 23.85 -18.23
CA ILE A 102 -5.14 25.15 -18.15
C ILE A 102 -3.64 24.98 -18.40
N ALA A 103 -3.02 24.02 -17.72
CA ALA A 103 -1.58 23.78 -17.79
C ALA A 103 -1.10 23.31 -19.18
N ASP A 104 -1.97 22.69 -19.96
CA ASP A 104 -1.66 22.29 -21.35
C ASP A 104 -1.76 23.44 -22.35
N ARG A 105 -2.36 24.56 -21.97
CA ARG A 105 -2.52 25.77 -22.81
C ARG A 105 -1.60 26.93 -22.44
N MET A 106 -1.02 26.88 -21.24
CA MET A 106 -0.13 27.92 -20.74
C MET A 106 1.22 27.32 -20.33
N PRO A 107 2.35 28.01 -20.56
CA PRO A 107 3.67 27.53 -20.12
C PRO A 107 3.85 27.73 -18.60
N ILE A 108 3.05 27.05 -17.79
CA ILE A 108 3.01 27.19 -16.33
C ILE A 108 3.07 25.86 -15.57
N LYS A 109 3.31 24.73 -16.26
CA LYS A 109 3.37 23.41 -15.63
C LYS A 109 4.36 23.38 -14.47
N LYS A 110 5.55 23.93 -14.68
CA LYS A 110 6.59 24.02 -13.65
C LYS A 110 6.19 24.86 -12.45
N LYS A 111 5.49 25.98 -12.70
CA LYS A 111 4.98 26.85 -11.62
C LYS A 111 3.92 26.15 -10.79
N ILE A 112 2.99 25.43 -11.43
CA ILE A 112 1.95 24.66 -10.76
C ILE A 112 2.58 23.54 -9.93
N LEU A 113 3.52 22.79 -10.51
CA LEU A 113 4.25 21.74 -9.80
C LEU A 113 5.00 22.31 -8.58
N TRP A 114 5.61 23.50 -8.72
CA TRP A 114 6.29 24.15 -7.61
C TRP A 114 5.34 24.52 -6.47
N VAL A 115 4.16 25.05 -6.78
CA VAL A 115 3.12 25.36 -5.77
C VAL A 115 2.68 24.08 -5.04
N TYR A 116 2.38 22.99 -5.77
CA TYR A 116 2.02 21.73 -5.16
C TYR A 116 3.15 21.15 -4.29
N THR A 117 4.39 21.23 -4.77
CA THR A 117 5.56 20.77 -3.99
C THR A 117 5.70 21.57 -2.71
N LEU A 118 5.58 22.90 -2.76
CA LEU A 118 5.65 23.74 -1.56
C LEU A 118 4.51 23.47 -0.59
N LEU A 119 3.28 23.28 -1.08
CA LEU A 119 2.16 22.87 -0.22
C LEU A 119 2.47 21.52 0.47
N GLY A 120 2.92 20.53 -0.30
CA GLY A 120 3.31 19.24 0.26
C GLY A 120 4.39 19.38 1.33
N VAL A 121 5.50 20.04 1.02
CA VAL A 121 6.66 20.22 1.90
C VAL A 121 6.30 20.97 3.19
N VAL A 122 5.65 22.13 3.05
CA VAL A 122 5.31 22.97 4.21
C VAL A 122 4.37 22.27 5.17
N PHE A 123 3.30 21.67 4.63
CA PHE A 123 2.31 21.01 5.48
C PHE A 123 2.81 19.66 6.03
N THR A 124 3.72 18.97 5.34
CA THR A 124 4.44 17.82 5.91
C THR A 124 5.30 18.25 7.10
N ALA A 125 6.06 19.33 7.00
CA ALA A 125 6.84 19.84 8.13
C ALA A 125 5.95 20.28 9.30
N LEU A 126 4.81 20.94 9.02
CA LEU A 126 3.84 21.38 10.03
C LEU A 126 3.17 20.22 10.77
N MET A 127 3.05 19.02 10.16
CA MET A 127 2.58 17.82 10.89
C MET A 127 3.42 17.52 12.12
N GLY A 128 4.72 17.86 12.11
CA GLY A 128 5.63 17.69 13.24
C GLY A 128 5.28 18.53 14.47
N VAL A 129 4.38 19.50 14.36
CA VAL A 129 3.89 20.31 15.49
C VAL A 129 2.77 19.60 16.25
N ALA A 130 1.97 18.78 15.57
CA ALA A 130 0.78 18.13 16.15
C ALA A 130 1.09 17.26 17.39
N PRO A 131 2.18 16.47 17.46
CA PRO A 131 2.52 15.66 18.63
C PRO A 131 2.83 16.46 19.90
N HIS A 132 3.05 17.77 19.80
CA HIS A 132 3.34 18.65 20.94
C HIS A 132 2.11 19.42 21.45
N ILE A 133 0.94 19.20 20.84
CA ILE A 133 -0.32 19.85 21.20
C ILE A 133 -1.19 18.85 21.93
N GLU A 134 -1.81 19.26 23.02
CA GLU A 134 -2.73 18.43 23.80
C GLU A 134 -4.19 18.57 23.33
N GLY A 135 -4.97 17.51 23.56
CA GLY A 135 -6.40 17.47 23.31
C GLY A 135 -6.80 17.52 21.82
N ASP A 136 -8.02 17.94 21.57
CA ASP A 136 -8.65 17.96 20.24
C ASP A 136 -7.86 18.71 19.15
N SER A 137 -7.09 19.72 19.53
CA SER A 137 -6.35 20.54 18.59
C SER A 137 -5.23 19.75 17.90
N SER A 138 -4.71 18.70 18.53
CA SER A 138 -3.62 17.88 18.00
C SER A 138 -4.04 17.11 16.74
N TYR A 139 -5.09 16.28 16.84
CA TYR A 139 -5.55 15.50 15.70
C TYR A 139 -6.17 16.37 14.60
N LYS A 140 -6.84 17.48 14.97
CA LYS A 140 -7.40 18.43 14.00
C LYS A 140 -6.31 19.10 13.17
N LEU A 141 -5.22 19.54 13.80
CA LEU A 141 -4.07 20.11 13.11
C LEU A 141 -3.43 19.06 12.17
N LEU A 142 -3.20 17.85 12.69
CA LEU A 142 -2.62 16.76 11.90
C LEU A 142 -3.48 16.43 10.68
N ALA A 143 -4.81 16.34 10.86
CA ALA A 143 -5.76 16.08 9.78
C ALA A 143 -5.75 17.18 8.70
N VAL A 144 -5.78 18.45 9.10
CA VAL A 144 -5.71 19.58 8.15
C VAL A 144 -4.39 19.57 7.39
N CYS A 145 -3.27 19.37 8.09
CA CYS A 145 -1.95 19.27 7.45
C CYS A 145 -1.88 18.07 6.49
N LEU A 146 -2.47 16.93 6.86
CA LEU A 146 -2.55 15.76 5.98
C LEU A 146 -3.35 16.05 4.71
N VAL A 147 -4.53 16.68 4.83
CA VAL A 147 -5.35 17.05 3.65
C VAL A 147 -4.56 17.91 2.69
N ILE A 148 -3.96 18.99 3.18
CA ILE A 148 -3.24 19.95 2.33
C ILE A 148 -1.94 19.32 1.80
N GLY A 149 -1.20 18.59 2.63
CA GLY A 149 0.01 17.86 2.23
C GLY A 149 -0.28 16.83 1.14
N ASN A 150 -1.37 16.06 1.26
CA ASN A 150 -1.77 15.08 0.25
C ASN A 150 -2.30 15.74 -1.05
N ILE A 151 -2.95 16.90 -0.96
CA ILE A 151 -3.28 17.71 -2.14
C ILE A 151 -1.98 18.13 -2.87
N GLY A 152 -0.96 18.56 -2.12
CA GLY A 152 0.36 18.87 -2.66
C GLY A 152 1.00 17.68 -3.36
N PHE A 153 0.98 16.51 -2.73
CA PHE A 153 1.55 15.27 -3.27
C PHE A 153 0.77 14.74 -4.49
N ALA A 154 -0.52 14.51 -4.34
CA ALA A 154 -1.32 13.90 -5.39
C ALA A 154 -1.51 14.83 -6.60
N GLY A 155 -1.75 16.14 -6.36
CA GLY A 155 -1.85 17.14 -7.42
C GLY A 155 -0.50 17.37 -8.11
N GLY A 156 0.59 17.36 -7.35
CA GLY A 156 1.95 17.43 -7.88
C GLY A 156 2.28 16.28 -8.81
N ASN A 157 1.90 15.05 -8.45
CA ASN A 157 2.15 13.86 -9.26
C ASN A 157 1.46 13.91 -10.64
N VAL A 158 0.26 14.48 -10.74
CA VAL A 158 -0.43 14.67 -12.04
C VAL A 158 0.42 15.52 -12.99
N ILE A 159 0.92 16.64 -12.48
CA ILE A 159 1.77 17.56 -13.27
C ILE A 159 3.14 16.92 -13.56
N TYR A 160 3.74 16.27 -12.57
CA TYR A 160 5.02 15.58 -12.67
C TYR A 160 4.99 14.49 -13.77
N TYR A 161 3.95 13.66 -13.80
CA TYR A 161 3.80 12.65 -14.85
C TYR A 161 3.61 13.27 -16.24
N ALA A 162 2.94 14.42 -16.34
CA ALA A 162 2.72 15.12 -17.58
C ALA A 162 4.01 15.67 -18.21
N PHE A 163 5.13 15.78 -17.46
CA PHE A 163 6.44 16.10 -18.03
C PHE A 163 7.05 14.95 -18.83
N MET A 164 6.72 13.70 -18.51
CA MET A 164 7.37 12.51 -19.07
C MET A 164 7.38 12.48 -20.62
N PRO A 165 6.26 12.76 -21.33
CA PRO A 165 6.24 12.80 -22.79
C PRO A 165 7.04 13.95 -23.43
N TYR A 166 7.43 14.96 -22.66
CA TYR A 166 8.29 16.05 -23.16
C TYR A 166 9.77 15.80 -22.92
N LEU A 167 10.11 14.89 -22.01
CA LEU A 167 11.49 14.57 -21.64
C LEU A 167 12.10 13.46 -22.48
N ALA A 168 11.27 12.64 -23.12
CA ALA A 168 11.72 11.51 -23.89
C ALA A 168 10.71 11.13 -24.97
N ASP A 169 11.23 10.55 -26.06
CA ASP A 169 10.42 10.00 -27.13
C ASP A 169 9.65 8.74 -26.70
N ARG A 170 8.64 8.36 -27.48
CA ARG A 170 7.76 7.22 -27.16
C ARG A 170 8.53 5.91 -26.98
N GLU A 171 9.62 5.72 -27.72
CA GLU A 171 10.50 4.55 -27.65
C GLU A 171 11.19 4.41 -26.29
N LEU A 172 11.38 5.51 -25.58
CA LEU A 172 12.02 5.56 -24.25
C LEU A 172 11.03 5.49 -23.09
N MET A 173 9.71 5.52 -23.31
CA MET A 173 8.73 5.63 -22.24
C MET A 173 8.84 4.51 -21.20
N ASP A 174 9.09 3.26 -21.62
CA ASP A 174 9.27 2.11 -20.72
C ASP A 174 10.51 2.28 -19.83
N HIS A 175 11.61 2.74 -20.43
CA HIS A 175 12.83 3.03 -19.70
C HIS A 175 12.63 4.16 -18.68
N VAL A 176 12.09 5.28 -19.14
CA VAL A 176 11.89 6.47 -18.30
C VAL A 176 10.94 6.20 -17.15
N SER A 177 9.80 5.57 -17.42
CA SER A 177 8.83 5.22 -16.39
C SER A 177 9.43 4.26 -15.35
N SER A 178 10.15 3.23 -15.80
CA SER A 178 10.74 2.23 -14.90
C SER A 178 11.85 2.81 -14.01
N TRP A 179 12.73 3.64 -14.56
CA TRP A 179 13.75 4.30 -13.75
C TRP A 179 13.14 5.30 -12.75
N GLY A 180 12.10 6.06 -13.14
CA GLY A 180 11.39 6.94 -12.20
C GLY A 180 10.85 6.14 -11.01
N PHE A 181 10.13 5.05 -11.24
CA PHE A 181 9.63 4.19 -10.16
C PHE A 181 10.76 3.57 -9.31
N ALA A 182 11.84 3.10 -9.95
CA ALA A 182 12.97 2.52 -9.21
C ALA A 182 13.65 3.56 -8.29
N TYR A 183 13.80 4.81 -8.76
CA TYR A 183 14.28 5.92 -7.93
C TYR A 183 13.31 6.20 -6.77
N GLY A 184 12.00 6.23 -7.05
CA GLY A 184 10.98 6.43 -6.02
C GLY A 184 11.06 5.37 -4.92
N TYR A 185 11.03 4.10 -5.28
CA TYR A 185 11.18 3.00 -4.31
C TYR A 185 12.47 3.11 -3.51
N ALA A 186 13.60 3.38 -4.16
CA ALA A 186 14.88 3.48 -3.48
C ALA A 186 14.93 4.67 -2.51
N GLY A 187 14.44 5.85 -2.92
CA GLY A 187 14.42 7.05 -2.08
C GLY A 187 13.48 6.94 -0.89
N GLY A 188 12.27 6.43 -1.11
CA GLY A 188 11.29 6.20 -0.07
C GLY A 188 11.74 5.16 0.96
N SER A 189 12.25 4.00 0.49
CA SER A 189 12.72 2.92 1.37
C SER A 189 13.92 3.34 2.20
N LEU A 190 14.89 4.04 1.60
CA LEU A 190 16.08 4.48 2.33
C LEU A 190 15.71 5.40 3.49
N LEU A 191 14.85 6.38 3.25
CA LEU A 191 14.42 7.30 4.30
C LEU A 191 13.53 6.60 5.33
N LEU A 192 12.64 5.69 4.91
CA LEU A 192 11.82 4.90 5.82
C LEU A 192 12.68 4.07 6.78
N VAL A 193 13.72 3.38 6.28
CA VAL A 193 14.63 2.60 7.15
C VAL A 193 15.28 3.51 8.21
N VAL A 194 15.74 4.70 7.82
CA VAL A 194 16.29 5.67 8.77
C VAL A 194 15.26 6.05 9.84
N HIS A 195 14.03 6.34 9.42
CA HIS A 195 12.95 6.71 10.33
C HIS A 195 12.54 5.57 11.27
N LEU A 196 12.47 4.34 10.78
CA LEU A 196 12.17 3.17 11.62
C LEU A 196 13.28 2.91 12.65
N VAL A 197 14.54 2.97 12.25
CA VAL A 197 15.66 2.81 13.18
C VAL A 197 15.62 3.88 14.26
N VAL A 198 15.46 5.15 13.90
CA VAL A 198 15.39 6.26 14.87
C VAL A 198 14.13 6.15 15.72
N GLY A 199 12.98 5.80 15.11
CA GLY A 199 11.69 5.63 15.80
C GLY A 199 11.74 4.57 16.88
N ILE A 200 12.25 3.39 16.54
CA ILE A 200 12.31 2.24 17.46
C ILE A 200 13.39 2.44 18.54
N THR A 201 14.56 2.97 18.16
CA THR A 201 15.69 3.10 19.09
C THR A 201 15.65 4.35 19.95
N GLY A 202 14.73 5.27 19.72
CA GLY A 202 14.67 6.54 20.47
C GLY A 202 15.95 7.36 20.33
N PHE A 203 16.43 7.63 19.10
CA PHE A 203 17.74 8.22 18.86
C PHE A 203 18.87 7.47 19.61
N PHE A 204 18.87 6.14 19.50
CA PHE A 204 19.84 5.26 20.19
C PHE A 204 19.78 5.38 21.73
N GLY A 205 18.57 5.47 22.28
CA GLY A 205 18.32 5.51 23.72
C GLY A 205 18.39 6.91 24.36
N MET A 206 18.48 7.97 23.54
CA MET A 206 18.42 9.35 24.07
C MET A 206 17.01 9.84 24.38
N THR A 207 15.99 9.22 23.78
CA THR A 207 14.56 9.53 24.00
C THR A 207 13.75 8.23 23.98
N ASP A 208 12.51 8.28 24.45
CA ASP A 208 11.57 7.18 24.29
C ASP A 208 11.26 6.93 22.82
N ALA A 209 11.00 5.66 22.48
CA ALA A 209 10.61 5.26 21.15
C ALA A 209 9.35 6.04 20.69
N TRP A 210 9.36 6.50 19.46
CA TRP A 210 8.27 7.26 18.84
C TRP A 210 7.80 8.49 19.63
N SER A 211 8.69 9.08 20.45
CA SER A 211 8.40 10.30 21.20
C SER A 211 7.99 11.46 20.28
N PRO A 212 7.30 12.51 20.80
CA PRO A 212 6.91 13.68 20.00
C PRO A 212 8.06 14.32 19.22
N TRP A 213 9.27 14.34 19.76
CA TRP A 213 10.47 14.88 19.10
C TRP A 213 10.94 13.99 17.93
N ILE A 214 10.82 12.66 18.06
CA ILE A 214 11.10 11.73 16.96
C ILE A 214 10.09 11.93 15.84
N LEU A 215 8.80 12.05 16.16
CA LEU A 215 7.77 12.32 15.17
C LEU A 215 8.02 13.65 14.43
N THR A 216 8.43 14.70 15.17
CA THR A 216 8.86 15.97 14.54
C THR A 216 10.05 15.75 13.60
N PHE A 217 11.07 15.01 14.03
CA PHE A 217 12.21 14.67 13.19
C PHE A 217 11.77 13.96 11.90
N VAL A 218 10.90 12.96 12.00
CA VAL A 218 10.37 12.21 10.85
C VAL A 218 9.67 13.13 9.85
N PHE A 219 8.77 14.00 10.31
CA PHE A 219 8.04 14.90 9.41
C PHE A 219 8.94 15.98 8.78
N VAL A 220 9.80 16.59 9.58
CA VAL A 220 10.71 17.64 9.09
C VAL A 220 11.73 17.07 8.10
N THR A 221 12.32 15.93 8.40
CA THR A 221 13.28 15.30 7.48
C THR A 221 12.62 14.79 6.20
N SER A 222 11.38 14.28 6.26
CA SER A 222 10.61 13.94 5.06
C SER A 222 10.35 15.17 4.19
N ALA A 223 9.99 16.30 4.79
CA ALA A 223 9.78 17.56 4.09
C ALA A 223 11.07 18.09 3.45
N LEU A 224 12.17 18.08 4.19
CA LEU A 224 13.49 18.51 3.70
C LEU A 224 14.02 17.58 2.60
N TRP A 225 13.79 16.28 2.72
CA TRP A 225 14.13 15.28 1.69
C TRP A 225 13.38 15.58 0.40
N TRP A 226 12.06 15.78 0.50
CA TRP A 226 11.24 16.10 -0.67
C TRP A 226 11.69 17.42 -1.33
N LEU A 227 11.91 18.47 -0.56
CA LEU A 227 12.38 19.74 -1.09
C LEU A 227 13.77 19.60 -1.70
N GLY A 228 14.74 19.04 -0.97
CA GLY A 228 16.14 19.00 -1.36
C GLY A 228 16.37 18.21 -2.64
N PHE A 229 15.85 16.99 -2.71
CA PHE A 229 15.98 16.13 -3.90
C PHE A 229 15.00 16.50 -5.02
N GLY A 230 13.93 17.27 -4.74
CA GLY A 230 13.02 17.81 -5.74
C GLY A 230 13.56 19.05 -6.48
N LEU A 231 14.43 19.85 -5.85
CA LEU A 231 14.99 21.09 -6.44
C LEU A 231 15.65 20.89 -7.82
N PRO A 232 16.40 19.81 -8.09
CA PRO A 232 17.02 19.62 -9.41
C PRO A 232 16.04 19.67 -10.56
N LEU A 233 14.81 19.16 -10.42
CA LEU A 233 13.78 19.23 -11.47
C LEU A 233 13.46 20.69 -11.82
N PHE A 234 13.27 21.53 -10.82
CA PHE A 234 12.94 22.95 -11.05
C PHE A 234 14.09 23.76 -11.66
N ARG A 235 15.34 23.33 -11.44
CA ARG A 235 16.53 24.01 -11.97
C ARG A 235 16.90 23.56 -13.38
N ASN A 236 16.81 22.27 -13.66
CA ASN A 236 17.41 21.65 -14.84
C ASN A 236 16.39 21.25 -15.91
N THR A 237 15.09 21.08 -15.54
CA THR A 237 14.07 20.69 -16.50
C THR A 237 13.44 21.93 -17.12
N PRO A 238 13.44 22.10 -18.45
CA PRO A 238 12.80 23.23 -19.11
C PRO A 238 11.28 23.19 -18.96
N GLU A 239 10.62 24.34 -19.05
CA GLU A 239 9.16 24.40 -19.21
C GLU A 239 8.79 23.82 -20.57
N PRO A 240 7.82 22.88 -20.66
CA PRO A 240 7.37 22.34 -21.93
C PRO A 240 6.88 23.45 -22.87
N GLN A 241 7.36 23.41 -24.11
CA GLN A 241 6.96 24.39 -25.11
C GLN A 241 5.56 24.07 -25.64
N ILE A 242 4.72 25.10 -25.68
CA ILE A 242 3.36 25.02 -26.22
C ILE A 242 3.35 25.80 -27.53
N PRO A 243 3.05 25.18 -28.69
CA PRO A 243 3.11 25.83 -30.00
C PRO A 243 2.22 27.07 -30.12
N LYS A 244 1.04 27.05 -29.47
CA LYS A 244 0.07 28.15 -29.50
C LYS A 244 -0.43 28.41 -28.06
N PRO A 245 0.36 29.15 -27.25
CA PRO A 245 -0.06 29.44 -25.87
C PRO A 245 -1.26 30.36 -25.84
N THR A 246 -2.23 30.04 -24.98
CA THR A 246 -3.40 30.90 -24.73
C THR A 246 -3.06 31.92 -23.65
N GLN A 247 -3.46 33.16 -23.88
CA GLN A 247 -3.39 34.20 -22.86
C GLN A 247 -4.79 34.47 -22.31
N TYR A 248 -4.93 34.39 -20.99
CA TYR A 248 -6.20 34.67 -20.30
C TYR A 248 -6.09 36.04 -19.62
N ASN A 249 -7.15 36.82 -19.71
CA ASN A 249 -7.21 38.14 -19.06
C ASN A 249 -7.63 38.03 -17.58
N SER A 250 -8.22 36.87 -17.18
CA SER A 250 -8.66 36.63 -15.81
C SER A 250 -8.66 35.13 -15.46
N MET A 251 -8.60 34.83 -14.16
CA MET A 251 -8.73 33.47 -13.66
C MET A 251 -10.10 32.86 -13.95
N SER A 252 -11.15 33.68 -14.00
CA SER A 252 -12.50 33.22 -14.36
C SER A 252 -12.60 32.79 -15.83
N GLU A 253 -11.93 33.51 -16.73
CA GLU A 253 -11.83 33.13 -18.14
C GLU A 253 -11.09 31.81 -18.30
N ALA A 254 -9.95 31.64 -17.64
CA ALA A 254 -9.19 30.39 -17.64
C ALA A 254 -10.02 29.20 -17.10
N ALA A 255 -10.75 29.40 -16.01
CA ALA A 255 -11.61 28.37 -15.41
C ALA A 255 -12.78 27.98 -16.34
N LEU A 256 -13.45 28.93 -16.96
CA LEU A 256 -14.51 28.66 -17.91
C LEU A 256 -14.01 27.91 -19.15
N ASP A 257 -12.84 28.29 -19.64
CA ASP A 257 -12.22 27.60 -20.77
C ASP A 257 -11.79 26.17 -20.41
N ALA A 258 -11.23 25.96 -19.22
CA ALA A 258 -10.95 24.61 -18.71
C ALA A 258 -12.19 23.72 -18.64
N ILE A 259 -13.32 24.25 -18.16
CA ILE A 259 -14.60 23.51 -18.13
C ILE A 259 -15.06 23.16 -19.55
N ARG A 260 -14.92 24.07 -20.51
CA ARG A 260 -15.27 23.80 -21.90
C ARG A 260 -14.38 22.72 -22.51
N GLU A 261 -13.07 22.77 -22.27
CA GLU A 261 -12.14 21.78 -22.79
C GLU A 261 -12.39 20.39 -22.19
N VAL A 262 -12.51 20.28 -20.88
CA VAL A 262 -12.83 19.01 -20.22
C VAL A 262 -14.17 18.44 -20.76
N ARG A 263 -15.19 19.31 -20.96
CA ARG A 263 -16.45 18.88 -21.58
C ARG A 263 -16.27 18.45 -23.04
N LYS A 264 -15.42 19.12 -23.80
CA LYS A 264 -15.07 18.73 -25.18
C LYS A 264 -14.37 17.38 -25.20
N THR A 265 -13.41 17.12 -24.28
CA THR A 265 -12.73 15.84 -24.14
C THR A 265 -13.73 14.71 -23.91
N PHE A 266 -14.72 14.91 -23.03
CA PHE A 266 -15.80 13.93 -22.86
C PHE A 266 -16.63 13.75 -24.14
N GLY A 267 -16.85 14.79 -24.92
CA GLY A 267 -17.54 14.71 -26.23
C GLY A 267 -16.72 13.95 -27.27
N GLU A 268 -15.39 14.05 -27.19
CA GLU A 268 -14.45 13.40 -28.10
C GLU A 268 -14.04 11.98 -27.65
N ILE A 269 -14.61 11.46 -26.56
CA ILE A 269 -14.25 10.16 -25.97
C ILE A 269 -14.27 9.01 -26.99
N LYS A 270 -15.14 9.11 -28.00
CA LYS A 270 -15.24 8.12 -29.09
C LYS A 270 -14.00 8.11 -30.00
N LYS A 271 -13.26 9.24 -30.11
CA LYS A 271 -12.00 9.29 -30.86
C LYS A 271 -10.91 8.49 -30.14
N PHE A 272 -10.93 8.48 -28.79
CA PHE A 272 -9.95 7.83 -27.93
C PHE A 272 -10.44 6.48 -27.38
N LYS A 273 -11.16 5.69 -28.19
CA LYS A 273 -11.79 4.43 -27.74
C LYS A 273 -10.76 3.45 -27.12
N VAL A 274 -9.54 3.38 -27.67
CA VAL A 274 -8.47 2.53 -27.15
C VAL A 274 -8.01 2.99 -25.78
N LEU A 275 -7.83 4.30 -25.59
CA LEU A 275 -7.49 4.89 -24.30
C LEU A 275 -8.58 4.62 -23.26
N VAL A 276 -9.86 4.75 -23.65
CA VAL A 276 -10.99 4.44 -22.76
C VAL A 276 -11.01 2.96 -22.36
N ALA A 277 -10.75 2.06 -23.31
CA ALA A 277 -10.63 0.62 -23.02
C ALA A 277 -9.46 0.34 -22.06
N PHE A 278 -8.32 1.02 -22.26
CA PHE A 278 -7.21 0.93 -21.32
C PHE A 278 -7.57 1.45 -19.93
N LEU A 279 -8.22 2.62 -19.83
CA LEU A 279 -8.63 3.19 -18.54
C LEU A 279 -9.67 2.32 -17.81
N ALA A 280 -10.57 1.68 -18.54
CA ALA A 280 -11.53 0.73 -17.96
C ALA A 280 -10.82 -0.53 -17.43
N SER A 281 -9.88 -1.07 -18.20
CA SER A 281 -9.01 -2.17 -17.76
C SER A 281 -8.17 -1.75 -16.54
N TYR A 282 -7.55 -0.56 -16.62
CA TYR A 282 -6.73 0.01 -15.55
C TYR A 282 -7.52 0.19 -14.25
N LEU A 283 -8.75 0.70 -14.32
CA LEU A 283 -9.63 0.82 -13.17
C LEU A 283 -9.75 -0.51 -12.42
N LEU A 284 -10.04 -1.59 -13.13
CA LEU A 284 -10.27 -2.90 -12.50
C LEU A 284 -8.98 -3.53 -11.97
N PHE A 285 -7.94 -3.65 -12.80
CA PHE A 285 -6.73 -4.33 -12.32
C PHE A 285 -6.00 -3.50 -11.24
N TYR A 286 -6.02 -2.19 -11.34
CA TYR A 286 -5.40 -1.32 -10.35
C TYR A 286 -6.18 -1.28 -9.03
N ASP A 287 -7.52 -1.37 -9.10
CA ASP A 287 -8.38 -1.57 -7.92
C ASP A 287 -8.03 -2.85 -7.18
N GLY A 288 -7.88 -3.96 -7.90
CA GLY A 288 -7.46 -5.22 -7.30
C GLY A 288 -6.06 -5.15 -6.68
N ILE A 289 -5.08 -4.55 -7.36
CA ILE A 289 -3.72 -4.34 -6.84
C ILE A 289 -3.73 -3.49 -5.56
N ASN A 290 -4.43 -2.36 -5.58
CA ASN A 290 -4.56 -1.49 -4.41
C ASN A 290 -5.25 -2.20 -3.24
N THR A 291 -6.28 -3.00 -3.53
CA THR A 291 -7.00 -3.76 -2.51
C THR A 291 -6.10 -4.80 -1.85
N ILE A 292 -5.29 -5.55 -2.62
CA ILE A 292 -4.32 -6.48 -2.04
C ILE A 292 -3.35 -5.71 -1.12
N ASN A 293 -2.81 -4.60 -1.59
CA ASN A 293 -1.84 -3.83 -0.80
C ASN A 293 -2.45 -3.25 0.50
N SER A 294 -3.71 -2.80 0.47
CA SER A 294 -4.37 -2.21 1.63
C SER A 294 -4.96 -3.24 2.60
N MET A 295 -5.38 -4.41 2.09
CA MET A 295 -6.03 -5.44 2.90
C MET A 295 -5.08 -6.57 3.34
N ALA A 296 -3.84 -6.59 2.82
CA ALA A 296 -2.86 -7.60 3.21
C ALA A 296 -2.65 -7.66 4.72
N THR A 297 -2.49 -6.51 5.36
CA THR A 297 -2.30 -6.43 6.82
C THR A 297 -3.49 -6.98 7.61
N ALA A 298 -4.72 -6.65 7.18
CA ALA A 298 -5.93 -7.17 7.78
C ALA A 298 -6.05 -8.70 7.62
N PHE A 299 -5.67 -9.23 6.46
CA PHE A 299 -5.61 -10.68 6.21
C PHE A 299 -4.55 -11.35 7.09
N GLY A 300 -3.35 -10.76 7.16
CA GLY A 300 -2.26 -11.27 8.00
C GLY A 300 -2.63 -11.35 9.48
N ASP A 301 -3.29 -10.32 10.00
CA ASP A 301 -3.76 -10.29 11.37
C ASP A 301 -4.92 -11.28 11.63
N SER A 302 -5.96 -11.25 10.80
CA SER A 302 -7.19 -12.01 11.04
C SER A 302 -7.06 -13.50 10.74
N VAL A 303 -6.29 -13.89 9.72
CA VAL A 303 -6.19 -15.27 9.21
C VAL A 303 -4.92 -15.97 9.67
N LEU A 304 -3.79 -15.23 9.71
CA LEU A 304 -2.48 -15.81 10.02
C LEU A 304 -1.98 -15.44 11.42
N ARG A 305 -2.66 -14.51 12.11
CA ARG A 305 -2.25 -13.95 13.42
C ARG A 305 -0.81 -13.47 13.44
N LEU A 306 -0.42 -12.73 12.40
CA LEU A 306 0.91 -12.17 12.31
C LEU A 306 1.13 -11.05 13.32
N ASP A 307 2.31 -11.03 13.92
CA ASP A 307 2.75 -9.88 14.71
C ASP A 307 2.72 -8.60 13.84
N PRO A 308 2.22 -7.46 14.36
CA PRO A 308 2.18 -6.20 13.62
C PRO A 308 3.53 -5.78 13.02
N THR A 309 4.65 -6.18 13.63
CA THR A 309 6.01 -5.93 13.10
C THR A 309 6.21 -6.58 11.72
N MET A 310 5.56 -7.71 11.46
CA MET A 310 5.64 -8.40 10.18
C MET A 310 5.05 -7.58 9.01
N ASN A 311 4.16 -6.64 9.29
CA ASN A 311 3.65 -5.71 8.29
C ASN A 311 4.72 -4.74 7.80
N PHE A 312 5.61 -4.27 8.70
CA PHE A 312 6.78 -3.47 8.30
C PHE A 312 7.79 -4.31 7.51
N VAL A 313 7.99 -5.58 7.90
CA VAL A 313 8.85 -6.51 7.16
C VAL A 313 8.30 -6.75 5.75
N LEU A 314 6.98 -6.97 5.62
CA LEU A 314 6.32 -7.09 4.32
C LEU A 314 6.56 -5.85 3.45
N LEU A 315 6.24 -4.66 3.98
CA LEU A 315 6.38 -3.40 3.27
C LEU A 315 7.82 -3.18 2.77
N LEU A 316 8.80 -3.32 3.65
CA LEU A 316 10.21 -3.17 3.27
C LEU A 316 10.67 -4.23 2.26
N THR A 317 10.21 -5.46 2.39
CA THR A 317 10.53 -6.54 1.45
C THR A 317 9.98 -6.21 0.05
N VAL A 318 8.72 -5.78 -0.04
CA VAL A 318 8.09 -5.35 -1.30
C VAL A 318 8.90 -4.23 -1.96
N GLU A 319 9.22 -3.18 -1.21
CA GLU A 319 9.92 -2.01 -1.70
C GLU A 319 11.35 -2.35 -2.19
N ILE A 320 12.11 -3.07 -1.39
CA ILE A 320 13.51 -3.46 -1.72
C ILE A 320 13.55 -4.32 -2.98
N VAL A 321 12.65 -5.30 -3.10
CA VAL A 321 12.58 -6.17 -4.27
C VAL A 321 12.06 -5.41 -5.50
N ALA A 322 11.13 -4.49 -5.33
CA ALA A 322 10.59 -3.68 -6.41
C ALA A 322 11.65 -2.82 -7.11
N ILE A 323 12.68 -2.35 -6.40
CA ILE A 323 13.75 -1.51 -6.98
C ILE A 323 14.39 -2.19 -8.22
N PRO A 324 15.09 -3.32 -8.10
CA PRO A 324 15.73 -3.97 -9.24
C PRO A 324 14.70 -4.53 -10.23
N MET A 325 13.56 -5.04 -9.75
CA MET A 325 12.57 -5.68 -10.61
C MET A 325 11.83 -4.69 -11.50
N THR A 326 11.64 -3.46 -11.06
CA THR A 326 11.10 -2.38 -11.90
C THR A 326 12.02 -2.08 -13.09
N VAL A 327 13.34 -2.01 -12.85
CA VAL A 327 14.33 -1.82 -13.92
C VAL A 327 14.36 -3.02 -14.88
N VAL A 328 14.29 -4.24 -14.35
CA VAL A 328 14.19 -5.46 -15.16
C VAL A 328 12.93 -5.44 -16.01
N GLY A 329 11.77 -5.08 -15.41
CA GLY A 329 10.50 -4.92 -16.11
C GLY A 329 10.59 -3.92 -17.27
N GLY A 330 11.25 -2.77 -17.06
CA GLY A 330 11.50 -1.79 -18.11
C GLY A 330 12.37 -2.32 -19.26
N LYS A 331 13.42 -3.08 -18.94
CA LYS A 331 14.25 -3.74 -19.95
C LYS A 331 13.47 -4.80 -20.73
N LEU A 332 12.63 -5.58 -20.04
CA LEU A 332 11.76 -6.56 -20.70
C LEU A 332 10.74 -5.88 -21.60
N ALA A 333 10.13 -4.76 -21.16
CA ALA A 333 9.20 -3.99 -21.98
C ALA A 333 9.87 -3.37 -23.20
N GLY A 334 11.09 -2.85 -23.05
CA GLY A 334 11.92 -2.40 -24.17
C GLY A 334 12.27 -3.51 -25.17
N ARG A 335 12.27 -4.78 -24.74
CA ARG A 335 12.55 -5.93 -25.60
C ARG A 335 11.28 -6.55 -26.20
N TYR A 336 10.29 -6.86 -25.37
CA TYR A 336 9.10 -7.63 -25.76
C TYR A 336 7.84 -6.77 -25.99
N GLY A 337 7.94 -5.47 -25.72
CA GLY A 337 6.84 -4.51 -25.83
C GLY A 337 6.06 -4.33 -24.52
N THR A 338 5.68 -3.10 -24.24
CA THR A 338 5.00 -2.63 -23.02
C THR A 338 3.74 -3.43 -22.72
N LYS A 339 2.87 -3.64 -23.74
CA LYS A 339 1.60 -4.37 -23.59
C LYS A 339 1.81 -5.81 -23.13
N ARG A 340 2.78 -6.52 -23.71
CA ARG A 340 3.07 -7.92 -23.34
C ARG A 340 3.59 -8.02 -21.91
N VAL A 341 4.53 -7.15 -21.53
CA VAL A 341 5.14 -7.19 -20.20
C VAL A 341 4.15 -6.78 -19.11
N LEU A 342 3.30 -5.77 -19.36
CA LEU A 342 2.21 -5.44 -18.44
C LEU A 342 1.23 -6.61 -18.31
N GLY A 343 0.86 -7.26 -19.42
CA GLY A 343 0.01 -8.46 -19.39
C GLY A 343 0.62 -9.61 -18.57
N TRP A 344 1.92 -9.85 -18.69
CA TRP A 344 2.63 -10.85 -17.87
C TRP A 344 2.63 -10.48 -16.39
N ALA A 345 2.89 -9.20 -16.06
CA ALA A 345 2.85 -8.72 -14.68
C ALA A 345 1.48 -8.91 -14.04
N LEU A 346 0.38 -8.62 -14.76
CA LEU A 346 -0.98 -8.85 -14.26
C LEU A 346 -1.30 -10.33 -14.06
N GLY A 347 -0.84 -11.20 -14.96
CA GLY A 347 -0.96 -12.65 -14.83
C GLY A 347 -0.22 -13.17 -13.59
N VAL A 348 1.04 -12.75 -13.40
CA VAL A 348 1.82 -13.12 -12.21
C VAL A 348 1.19 -12.56 -10.93
N TYR A 349 0.67 -11.32 -10.96
CA TYR A 349 -0.04 -10.74 -9.81
C TYR A 349 -1.25 -11.59 -9.41
N SER A 350 -2.03 -12.08 -10.39
CA SER A 350 -3.16 -12.98 -10.13
C SER A 350 -2.73 -14.30 -9.48
N VAL A 351 -1.59 -14.87 -9.94
CA VAL A 351 -1.03 -16.09 -9.33
C VAL A 351 -0.55 -15.81 -7.89
N VAL A 352 0.12 -14.70 -7.66
CA VAL A 352 0.58 -14.30 -6.30
C VAL A 352 -0.60 -14.16 -5.34
N ALA A 353 -1.69 -13.52 -5.79
CA ALA A 353 -2.89 -13.37 -4.99
C ALA A 353 -3.57 -14.72 -4.68
N LEU A 354 -3.61 -15.65 -5.65
CA LEU A 354 -4.11 -17.01 -5.42
C LEU A 354 -3.22 -17.81 -4.45
N LEU A 355 -1.92 -17.66 -4.52
CA LEU A 355 -0.99 -18.29 -3.55
C LEU A 355 -1.22 -17.73 -2.15
N ALA A 356 -1.46 -16.42 -2.00
CA ALA A 356 -1.74 -15.80 -0.71
C ALA A 356 -3.02 -16.35 -0.04
N VAL A 357 -4.05 -16.71 -0.82
CA VAL A 357 -5.25 -17.42 -0.29
C VAL A 357 -4.87 -18.74 0.37
N GLY A 358 -3.84 -19.41 -0.14
CA GLY A 358 -3.35 -20.68 0.35
C GLY A 358 -2.34 -20.61 1.51
N PHE A 359 -2.08 -19.43 2.05
CA PHE A 359 -1.26 -19.31 3.27
C PHE A 359 -2.01 -19.83 4.48
N ALA A 360 -1.30 -20.58 5.30
CA ALA A 360 -1.88 -21.22 6.47
C ALA A 360 -0.83 -21.41 7.56
N PRO A 361 -1.20 -21.34 8.84
CA PRO A 361 -0.36 -21.81 9.92
C PRO A 361 -0.07 -23.30 9.75
N LEU A 362 1.11 -23.70 10.18
CA LEU A 362 1.47 -25.11 10.26
C LEU A 362 0.59 -25.80 11.30
N GLU A 363 0.37 -27.10 11.14
CA GLU A 363 -0.33 -27.89 12.15
C GLU A 363 0.39 -27.83 13.49
N LEU A 364 -0.38 -27.95 14.56
CA LEU A 364 0.18 -27.99 15.90
C LEU A 364 1.07 -29.23 16.02
N ALA A 365 2.24 -29.09 16.64
CA ALA A 365 3.16 -30.19 16.83
C ALA A 365 2.69 -31.11 17.97
N ASP A 366 2.96 -32.41 17.85
CA ASP A 366 2.63 -33.39 18.89
C ASP A 366 3.39 -33.16 20.21
N ASP A 367 4.56 -32.48 20.11
CA ASP A 367 5.40 -32.09 21.24
C ASP A 367 4.97 -30.74 21.88
N HIS A 368 3.83 -30.22 21.46
CA HIS A 368 3.21 -28.98 21.96
C HIS A 368 3.96 -27.67 21.62
N GLU A 369 5.07 -27.70 20.90
CA GLU A 369 5.91 -26.48 20.62
C GLU A 369 5.21 -25.36 19.85
N ARG A 370 4.03 -25.62 19.27
CA ARG A 370 3.28 -24.65 18.43
C ARG A 370 1.96 -24.21 19.05
N TYR A 371 1.68 -24.62 20.26
CA TYR A 371 0.48 -24.17 20.96
C TYR A 371 0.62 -22.71 21.40
N ASP A 372 -0.50 -21.99 21.45
CA ASP A 372 -0.52 -20.61 21.90
C ASP A 372 -0.04 -20.48 23.35
N PHE A 373 -0.47 -21.41 24.19
CA PHE A 373 -0.09 -21.49 25.59
C PHE A 373 0.39 -22.91 25.90
N GLN A 374 1.65 -23.01 26.25
CA GLN A 374 2.28 -24.24 26.66
C GLN A 374 2.70 -24.14 28.12
N TYR A 375 2.30 -25.10 28.92
CA TYR A 375 2.61 -25.22 30.32
C TYR A 375 3.40 -26.49 30.58
N ASP A 376 4.57 -26.35 31.18
CA ASP A 376 5.42 -27.46 31.58
C ASP A 376 5.42 -27.60 33.09
N TYR A 377 5.22 -28.84 33.59
CA TYR A 377 5.24 -29.12 35.02
C TYR A 377 6.68 -29.02 35.56
N ASN A 378 6.87 -28.20 36.56
CA ASN A 378 8.15 -28.02 37.24
C ASN A 378 8.19 -28.90 38.49
N GLU A 379 9.02 -29.94 38.48
CA GLU A 379 9.16 -30.90 39.58
C GLU A 379 9.74 -30.24 40.86
N GLU A 380 10.45 -29.13 40.76
CA GLU A 380 11.05 -28.45 41.92
C GLU A 380 10.03 -27.61 42.67
N THR A 381 9.15 -26.90 41.97
CA THR A 381 8.12 -26.03 42.55
C THR A 381 6.81 -26.73 42.80
N GLY A 382 6.51 -27.78 42.03
CA GLY A 382 5.22 -28.46 42.03
C GLY A 382 4.12 -27.65 41.31
N GLU A 383 4.49 -26.71 40.44
CA GLU A 383 3.62 -25.83 39.68
C GLU A 383 3.78 -26.05 38.18
N TYR A 384 2.87 -25.50 37.39
CA TYR A 384 2.98 -25.46 35.94
C TYR A 384 3.52 -24.10 35.50
N ASP A 385 4.67 -24.09 34.84
CA ASP A 385 5.32 -22.87 34.33
C ASP A 385 4.92 -22.67 32.87
N LEU A 386 4.59 -21.41 32.51
CA LEU A 386 4.32 -21.02 31.14
C LEU A 386 5.64 -20.95 30.37
N THR A 387 5.89 -21.93 29.50
CA THR A 387 7.14 -22.05 28.75
C THR A 387 7.08 -21.42 27.36
N THR A 388 5.88 -21.39 26.78
CA THR A 388 5.67 -20.78 25.46
C THR A 388 4.40 -19.96 25.46
N LEU A 389 4.57 -18.71 25.04
CA LEU A 389 3.51 -17.81 24.63
C LEU A 389 3.78 -17.49 23.16
N TYR A 390 3.04 -18.11 22.26
CA TYR A 390 3.30 -17.98 20.82
C TYR A 390 3.09 -16.56 20.29
N ASP A 391 2.23 -15.77 20.90
CA ASP A 391 1.98 -14.40 20.49
C ASP A 391 2.07 -13.42 21.67
N LYS A 392 2.85 -12.38 21.44
CA LYS A 392 2.97 -11.24 22.36
C LYS A 392 1.74 -10.32 22.36
N GLY A 393 0.80 -10.54 21.43
CA GLY A 393 -0.42 -9.75 21.27
C GLY A 393 -1.66 -10.31 21.96
N VAL A 394 -1.53 -11.13 23.02
CA VAL A 394 -2.66 -11.80 23.73
C VAL A 394 -3.79 -10.83 24.09
N LYS A 395 -3.48 -9.61 24.50
CA LYS A 395 -4.46 -8.56 24.80
C LYS A 395 -5.32 -8.21 23.58
N GLY A 396 -4.70 -8.03 22.42
CA GLY A 396 -5.40 -7.77 21.16
C GLY A 396 -6.30 -8.96 20.77
N TRP A 397 -5.89 -10.18 21.05
CA TRP A 397 -6.68 -11.37 20.78
C TRP A 397 -7.87 -11.52 21.70
N VAL A 398 -7.64 -11.37 22.99
CA VAL A 398 -8.72 -11.44 24.00
C VAL A 398 -9.76 -10.34 23.77
N SER A 399 -9.37 -9.16 23.32
CA SER A 399 -10.30 -8.07 23.02
C SER A 399 -11.09 -8.28 21.72
N LYS A 400 -10.59 -9.12 20.80
CA LYS A 400 -11.23 -9.42 19.50
C LYS A 400 -12.17 -10.63 19.57
N THR A 401 -12.19 -11.39 20.68
CA THR A 401 -13.15 -12.48 20.86
C THR A 401 -14.56 -11.92 20.89
N GLY A 402 -15.48 -12.54 20.13
CA GLY A 402 -16.87 -12.08 19.97
C GLY A 402 -17.72 -12.18 21.24
N GLU A 403 -18.96 -11.74 21.15
CA GLU A 403 -19.92 -11.74 22.30
C GLU A 403 -20.18 -13.16 22.88
N GLY A 404 -19.98 -14.24 22.11
CA GLY A 404 -20.11 -15.62 22.57
C GLY A 404 -19.01 -16.09 23.54
N ASP A 405 -17.90 -15.36 23.65
CA ASP A 405 -16.72 -15.74 24.40
C ASP A 405 -16.67 -15.20 25.85
N GLU A 406 -17.75 -14.63 26.38
CA GLU A 406 -17.75 -14.11 27.76
C GLU A 406 -17.40 -15.19 28.80
N ALA A 407 -17.89 -16.41 28.62
CA ALA A 407 -17.58 -17.54 29.49
C ALA A 407 -16.10 -17.95 29.37
N PHE A 408 -15.55 -17.99 28.15
CA PHE A 408 -14.14 -18.25 27.90
C PHE A 408 -13.27 -17.15 28.52
N ARG A 409 -13.59 -15.88 28.27
CA ARG A 409 -12.88 -14.74 28.89
C ARG A 409 -12.87 -14.82 30.39
N GLY A 410 -14.03 -15.09 31.01
CA GLY A 410 -14.15 -15.22 32.46
C GLY A 410 -13.24 -16.30 33.01
N SER A 411 -13.26 -17.51 32.43
CA SER A 411 -12.40 -18.62 32.87
C SER A 411 -10.93 -18.34 32.57
N PHE A 412 -10.62 -17.86 31.37
CA PHE A 412 -9.25 -17.53 30.96
C PHE A 412 -8.64 -16.48 31.89
N PHE A 413 -9.33 -15.35 32.12
CA PHE A 413 -8.85 -14.30 33.00
C PHE A 413 -8.70 -14.75 34.44
N THR A 414 -9.59 -15.59 34.93
CA THR A 414 -9.53 -16.05 36.32
C THR A 414 -8.26 -16.86 36.61
N TYR A 415 -7.81 -17.65 35.64
CA TYR A 415 -6.67 -18.55 35.84
C TYR A 415 -5.35 -17.99 35.31
N MET A 416 -5.39 -17.19 34.28
CA MET A 416 -4.19 -16.75 33.55
C MET A 416 -3.66 -15.38 33.95
N PHE A 417 -4.52 -14.53 34.55
CA PHE A 417 -4.12 -13.18 34.92
C PHE A 417 -4.23 -12.95 36.41
N GLU A 418 -3.29 -12.21 36.98
CA GLU A 418 -3.44 -11.67 38.31
C GLU A 418 -4.67 -10.74 38.37
N SER A 419 -5.41 -10.78 39.46
CA SER A 419 -6.67 -10.04 39.60
C SER A 419 -6.49 -8.55 39.36
N LEU A 420 -7.11 -8.06 38.30
CA LEU A 420 -7.12 -6.62 37.96
C LEU A 420 -8.18 -5.90 38.76
N THR A 421 -7.80 -4.82 39.42
CA THR A 421 -8.73 -3.84 39.97
C THR A 421 -9.22 -2.92 38.84
N GLU A 422 -10.51 -2.59 38.86
CA GLU A 422 -11.13 -1.66 37.89
C GLU A 422 -10.33 -0.34 37.88
N GLY A 423 -9.65 -0.06 36.75
CA GLY A 423 -8.89 1.19 36.55
C GLY A 423 -7.39 1.04 36.27
N ASP A 424 -6.81 -0.14 36.41
CA ASP A 424 -5.39 -0.34 36.13
C ASP A 424 -5.10 -0.36 34.65
N ARG A 425 -4.10 0.43 34.21
CA ARG A 425 -3.59 0.39 32.85
C ARG A 425 -2.71 -0.84 32.66
N TRP A 426 -3.07 -1.67 31.69
CA TRP A 426 -2.36 -2.86 31.29
C TRP A 426 -0.94 -2.55 30.79
N SER A 427 0.10 -3.16 31.37
CA SER A 427 1.35 -3.45 30.69
C SER A 427 1.36 -4.95 30.34
N GLU A 428 1.68 -5.31 29.11
CA GLU A 428 1.54 -6.67 28.57
C GLU A 428 2.47 -7.66 29.29
N ASP A 429 3.60 -7.21 29.81
CA ASP A 429 4.63 -8.07 30.40
C ASP A 429 4.37 -8.43 31.87
N ASP A 430 3.47 -7.71 32.56
CA ASP A 430 3.33 -7.81 34.01
C ASP A 430 2.10 -8.60 34.48
N LEU A 431 1.25 -9.10 33.57
CA LEU A 431 -0.10 -9.55 33.93
C LEU A 431 -0.39 -11.04 33.70
N ILE A 432 0.38 -11.72 32.85
CA ILE A 432 0.22 -13.16 32.65
C ILE A 432 0.95 -13.88 33.78
N LYS A 433 0.23 -14.72 34.52
CA LYS A 433 0.86 -15.59 35.52
C LYS A 433 1.87 -16.50 34.82
N GLN A 434 3.13 -16.41 35.22
CA GLN A 434 4.19 -17.24 34.71
C GLN A 434 4.14 -18.66 35.26
N SER A 435 3.55 -18.85 36.45
CA SER A 435 3.34 -20.14 37.09
C SER A 435 1.94 -20.24 37.66
N ILE A 436 1.32 -21.39 37.48
CA ILE A 436 0.00 -21.71 38.04
C ILE A 436 0.08 -23.04 38.83
N SER A 437 -0.69 -23.11 39.92
CA SER A 437 -0.78 -24.33 40.73
C SER A 437 -1.41 -25.48 39.95
N VAL A 438 -1.18 -26.72 40.38
CA VAL A 438 -1.80 -27.91 39.79
C VAL A 438 -3.32 -27.84 39.79
N GLU A 439 -3.91 -27.24 40.83
CA GLU A 439 -5.36 -27.07 40.96
C GLU A 439 -5.88 -26.05 39.94
N GLU A 440 -5.19 -24.93 39.76
CA GLU A 440 -5.52 -23.91 38.74
C GLU A 440 -5.34 -24.46 37.33
N ALA A 441 -4.24 -25.17 37.06
CA ALA A 441 -3.98 -25.81 35.78
C ALA A 441 -5.05 -26.87 35.41
N SER A 442 -5.46 -27.70 36.39
CA SER A 442 -6.52 -28.69 36.20
C SER A 442 -7.87 -28.02 35.92
N SER A 443 -8.19 -26.97 36.65
CA SER A 443 -9.42 -26.18 36.44
C SER A 443 -9.44 -25.47 35.11
N LEU A 444 -8.30 -24.89 34.68
CA LEU A 444 -8.12 -24.28 33.36
C LEU A 444 -8.28 -25.34 32.26
N ALA A 445 -7.65 -26.49 32.40
CA ALA A 445 -7.74 -27.58 31.44
C ALA A 445 -9.20 -28.09 31.28
N GLU A 446 -9.91 -28.30 32.37
CA GLU A 446 -11.33 -28.71 32.34
C GLU A 446 -12.20 -27.63 31.66
N ALA A 447 -12.01 -26.37 31.99
CA ALA A 447 -12.73 -25.26 31.39
C ALA A 447 -12.47 -25.17 29.86
N MET A 448 -11.22 -25.30 29.43
CA MET A 448 -10.85 -25.20 28.01
C MET A 448 -11.32 -26.37 27.16
N ILE A 449 -11.30 -27.60 27.71
CA ILE A 449 -11.83 -28.78 27.00
C ILE A 449 -13.35 -28.68 26.82
N GLY A 450 -14.04 -28.05 27.75
CA GLY A 450 -15.49 -27.85 27.69
C GLY A 450 -15.93 -26.72 26.74
N MET A 451 -15.01 -25.86 26.33
CA MET A 451 -15.27 -24.69 25.48
C MET A 451 -14.65 -24.88 24.11
N THR A 452 -15.45 -24.86 23.07
CA THR A 452 -14.99 -25.03 21.67
C THR A 452 -14.97 -23.71 20.90
N ASP A 453 -15.80 -22.74 21.30
CA ASP A 453 -15.98 -21.47 20.60
C ASP A 453 -14.92 -20.41 20.99
N HIS A 454 -13.64 -20.77 20.81
CA HIS A 454 -12.53 -19.86 21.06
C HIS A 454 -11.41 -20.01 20.00
N ARG A 455 -10.51 -19.04 20.00
CA ARG A 455 -9.43 -18.90 19.00
C ARG A 455 -8.07 -19.40 19.50
N PHE A 456 -7.99 -20.00 20.67
CA PHE A 456 -6.73 -20.32 21.33
C PHE A 456 -6.46 -21.82 21.33
N SER A 457 -5.19 -22.15 21.55
CA SER A 457 -4.73 -23.53 21.78
C SER A 457 -3.89 -23.58 23.06
N PHE A 458 -4.12 -24.61 23.84
CA PHE A 458 -3.47 -24.86 25.13
C PHE A 458 -2.87 -26.26 25.15
N SER A 459 -1.75 -26.42 25.82
CA SER A 459 -1.14 -27.69 26.08
C SER A 459 -0.49 -27.75 27.45
N PHE A 460 -0.57 -28.92 28.11
CA PHE A 460 0.06 -29.17 29.39
C PHE A 460 1.01 -30.35 29.25
N ASN A 461 2.26 -30.16 29.66
CA ASN A 461 3.31 -31.17 29.57
C ASN A 461 3.82 -31.52 30.97
N GLY A 462 3.94 -32.83 31.25
CA GLY A 462 4.34 -33.33 32.56
C GLY A 462 3.25 -33.24 33.64
N GLY A 463 3.56 -33.73 34.83
CA GLY A 463 2.63 -33.72 35.98
C GLY A 463 1.36 -34.55 35.79
N GLU A 464 0.32 -34.23 36.58
CA GLU A 464 -0.95 -35.00 36.65
C GLU A 464 -1.81 -34.83 35.37
N ILE A 465 -1.71 -33.71 34.67
CA ILE A 465 -2.50 -33.40 33.47
C ILE A 465 -1.67 -33.48 32.18
N ALA A 466 -0.55 -34.23 32.21
CA ALA A 466 0.33 -34.41 31.05
C ALA A 466 -0.44 -34.88 29.81
N GLY A 467 -0.16 -34.26 28.66
CA GLY A 467 -0.79 -34.61 27.39
C GLY A 467 -2.21 -34.06 27.20
N THR A 468 -2.72 -33.28 28.18
CA THR A 468 -3.97 -32.56 28.00
C THR A 468 -3.75 -31.37 27.08
N SER A 469 -4.57 -31.27 26.04
CA SER A 469 -4.55 -30.12 25.10
C SER A 469 -5.96 -29.76 24.66
N SER A 470 -6.16 -28.52 24.31
CA SER A 470 -7.41 -28.01 23.73
C SER A 470 -7.12 -27.04 22.61
N VAL A 471 -7.87 -27.12 21.53
CA VAL A 471 -7.80 -26.23 20.39
C VAL A 471 -9.20 -25.72 20.07
N GLY A 472 -9.40 -24.43 20.11
CA GLY A 472 -10.69 -23.82 19.78
C GLY A 472 -11.03 -23.96 18.29
N GLN A 473 -12.32 -24.02 17.98
CA GLN A 473 -12.81 -24.17 16.59
C GLN A 473 -12.43 -22.95 15.70
N GLU A 474 -12.26 -21.77 16.27
CA GLU A 474 -11.82 -20.56 15.57
C GLU A 474 -10.29 -20.41 15.52
N HIS A 475 -9.54 -21.43 15.96
CA HIS A 475 -8.08 -21.37 15.89
C HIS A 475 -7.61 -21.38 14.43
N PRO A 476 -6.60 -20.56 14.04
CA PRO A 476 -6.17 -20.43 12.64
C PRO A 476 -5.68 -21.70 11.96
N THR A 477 -5.27 -22.72 12.75
CA THR A 477 -4.90 -24.04 12.21
C THR A 477 -6.11 -24.87 11.79
N ILE A 478 -7.31 -24.54 12.30
CA ILE A 478 -8.57 -25.18 11.91
C ILE A 478 -9.06 -24.49 10.63
N ILE A 479 -8.90 -25.17 9.50
CA ILE A 479 -9.27 -24.64 8.18
C ILE A 479 -10.37 -25.53 7.62
N GLU A 480 -11.61 -25.26 8.04
CA GLU A 480 -12.78 -26.05 7.69
C GLU A 480 -14.03 -25.18 7.46
N GLY A 481 -14.91 -25.62 6.57
CA GLY A 481 -16.23 -25.02 6.33
C GLY A 481 -16.29 -23.93 5.25
N GLY A 482 -15.16 -23.41 4.79
CA GLY A 482 -15.11 -22.41 3.72
C GLY A 482 -15.04 -23.03 2.32
N LEU A 483 -15.60 -22.34 1.32
CA LEU A 483 -15.62 -22.79 -0.08
C LEU A 483 -14.23 -23.02 -0.68
N VAL A 484 -13.22 -22.33 -0.17
CA VAL A 484 -11.85 -22.35 -0.69
C VAL A 484 -10.85 -23.01 0.24
N ASP A 485 -11.29 -23.60 1.36
CA ASP A 485 -10.42 -24.17 2.40
C ASP A 485 -9.64 -25.39 1.94
N TRP A 486 -10.09 -26.05 0.87
CA TRP A 486 -9.33 -27.10 0.20
C TRP A 486 -7.96 -26.61 -0.29
N TRP A 487 -7.85 -25.33 -0.68
CA TRP A 487 -6.62 -24.77 -1.23
C TRP A 487 -5.52 -24.52 -0.18
N PRO A 488 -5.77 -23.80 0.94
CA PRO A 488 -4.79 -23.68 2.01
C PRO A 488 -4.43 -25.03 2.63
N ASN A 489 -5.36 -25.97 2.78
CA ASN A 489 -5.05 -27.31 3.25
C ASN A 489 -4.10 -28.04 2.27
N LEU A 490 -4.40 -27.99 0.96
CA LEU A 490 -3.52 -28.58 -0.06
C LEU A 490 -2.09 -28.00 0.02
N LEU A 491 -1.95 -26.69 0.14
CA LEU A 491 -0.64 -26.05 0.22
C LEU A 491 0.05 -26.30 1.56
N ARG A 492 -0.71 -26.33 2.66
CA ARG A 492 -0.17 -26.67 3.98
C ARG A 492 0.45 -28.06 3.96
N ASP A 493 -0.30 -29.05 3.52
CA ASP A 493 0.11 -30.45 3.59
C ASP A 493 1.25 -30.80 2.63
N ASN A 494 1.30 -30.14 1.45
CA ASN A 494 2.26 -30.49 0.41
C ASN A 494 3.44 -29.53 0.28
N VAL A 495 3.34 -28.31 0.82
CA VAL A 495 4.37 -27.27 0.65
C VAL A 495 4.83 -26.74 2.01
N TRP A 496 3.90 -26.16 2.80
CA TRP A 496 4.31 -25.43 4.00
C TRP A 496 4.80 -26.35 5.10
N GLN A 497 4.07 -27.43 5.41
CA GLN A 497 4.42 -28.38 6.45
C GLN A 497 5.70 -29.18 6.12
N PRO A 498 5.88 -29.75 4.90
CA PRO A 498 7.10 -30.48 4.56
C PRO A 498 8.38 -29.62 4.52
N LEU A 499 8.23 -28.32 4.27
CA LEU A 499 9.35 -27.37 4.21
C LEU A 499 9.55 -26.61 5.52
N ASP A 500 8.70 -26.83 6.51
CA ASP A 500 8.65 -26.07 7.76
C ASP A 500 8.54 -24.55 7.56
N PHE A 501 7.71 -24.13 6.58
CA PHE A 501 7.50 -22.72 6.23
C PHE A 501 6.38 -22.14 7.08
N GLY A 502 6.70 -21.66 8.27
CA GLY A 502 5.78 -20.95 9.15
C GLY A 502 5.25 -19.65 8.53
N VAL A 503 4.19 -19.08 9.12
CA VAL A 503 3.47 -17.91 8.60
C VAL A 503 4.36 -16.69 8.35
N ASN A 504 5.36 -16.44 9.19
CA ASN A 504 6.30 -15.35 9.01
C ASN A 504 7.10 -15.47 7.71
N LEU A 505 7.57 -16.68 7.38
CA LEU A 505 8.32 -16.92 6.15
C LEU A 505 7.40 -16.87 4.92
N GLN A 506 6.17 -17.38 5.01
CA GLN A 506 5.15 -17.23 3.98
C GLN A 506 4.88 -15.75 3.70
N TRP A 507 4.84 -14.90 4.74
CA TRP A 507 4.61 -13.47 4.63
C TRP A 507 5.76 -12.74 3.93
N VAL A 508 7.00 -13.07 4.28
CA VAL A 508 8.19 -12.55 3.57
C VAL A 508 8.18 -12.98 2.10
N LEU A 509 7.81 -14.25 1.82
CA LEU A 509 7.68 -14.76 0.46
C LEU A 509 6.61 -13.97 -0.33
N LEU A 510 5.47 -13.62 0.29
CA LEU A 510 4.47 -12.74 -0.32
C LEU A 510 5.08 -11.39 -0.68
N GLY A 511 5.80 -10.77 0.25
CA GLY A 511 6.49 -9.49 0.00
C GLY A 511 7.43 -9.55 -1.18
N MET A 512 8.24 -10.62 -1.27
CA MET A 512 9.13 -10.84 -2.43
C MET A 512 8.35 -10.98 -3.74
N MET A 513 7.31 -11.80 -3.77
CA MET A 513 6.51 -12.03 -4.98
C MET A 513 5.76 -10.77 -5.41
N VAL A 514 5.16 -10.04 -4.48
CA VAL A 514 4.50 -8.76 -4.77
C VAL A 514 5.53 -7.73 -5.28
N GLY A 515 6.70 -7.64 -4.65
CA GLY A 515 7.78 -6.73 -5.06
C GLY A 515 8.26 -6.97 -6.50
N VAL A 516 8.31 -8.25 -6.93
CA VAL A 516 8.68 -8.62 -8.32
C VAL A 516 7.74 -7.99 -9.34
N VAL A 517 6.44 -7.94 -9.08
CA VAL A 517 5.44 -7.51 -10.07
C VAL A 517 4.92 -6.10 -9.88
N MET A 518 4.89 -5.59 -8.64
CA MET A 518 4.30 -4.29 -8.29
C MET A 518 4.96 -3.14 -9.08
N GLY A 519 6.29 -3.05 -9.01
CA GLY A 519 7.04 -2.01 -9.72
C GLY A 519 6.89 -2.10 -11.23
N THR A 520 6.93 -3.32 -11.77
CA THR A 520 6.73 -3.56 -13.21
C THR A 520 5.32 -3.15 -13.65
N ALA A 521 4.27 -3.57 -12.93
CA ALA A 521 2.89 -3.25 -13.29
C ALA A 521 2.63 -1.74 -13.28
N GLY A 522 3.04 -1.04 -12.21
CA GLY A 522 2.88 0.42 -12.09
C GLY A 522 3.66 1.19 -13.16
N ALA A 523 4.93 0.84 -13.36
CA ALA A 523 5.79 1.50 -14.35
C ALA A 523 5.28 1.30 -15.78
N GLN A 524 4.88 0.09 -16.15
CA GLN A 524 4.39 -0.18 -17.50
C GLN A 524 2.98 0.37 -17.74
N ALA A 525 2.12 0.43 -16.73
CA ALA A 525 0.81 1.09 -16.84
C ALA A 525 0.98 2.60 -17.11
N ARG A 526 1.88 3.29 -16.38
CA ARG A 526 2.20 4.71 -16.63
C ARG A 526 2.85 4.92 -18.01
N SER A 527 3.77 4.05 -18.41
CA SER A 527 4.41 4.10 -19.73
C SER A 527 3.38 3.95 -20.84
N MET A 528 2.55 2.91 -20.78
CA MET A 528 1.52 2.64 -21.78
C MET A 528 0.51 3.79 -21.87
N PHE A 529 0.06 4.30 -20.73
CA PHE A 529 -0.83 5.46 -20.70
C PHE A 529 -0.19 6.67 -21.40
N SER A 530 1.07 6.95 -21.11
CA SER A 530 1.83 8.05 -21.70
C SER A 530 1.96 7.95 -23.22
N MET A 531 2.02 6.73 -23.77
CA MET A 531 2.05 6.49 -25.21
C MET A 531 0.67 6.67 -25.89
N LEU A 532 -0.41 6.42 -25.15
CA LEU A 532 -1.80 6.49 -25.64
C LEU A 532 -2.39 7.90 -25.65
N ILE A 533 -1.71 8.88 -25.06
CA ILE A 533 -2.20 10.26 -24.94
C ILE A 533 -1.45 11.21 -25.87
N PRO A 534 -2.12 12.25 -26.41
CA PRO A 534 -1.44 13.28 -27.18
C PRO A 534 -0.60 14.19 -26.26
N ALA A 535 0.56 14.62 -26.78
CA ALA A 535 1.46 15.55 -26.09
C ALA A 535 0.81 16.92 -25.84
N SER A 536 -0.10 17.31 -26.72
CA SER A 536 -0.86 18.57 -26.63
C SER A 536 -1.80 18.64 -25.42
N ARG A 537 -2.14 17.50 -24.77
CA ARG A 537 -3.13 17.42 -23.69
C ARG A 537 -2.68 16.50 -22.54
N THR A 538 -1.37 16.42 -22.32
CA THR A 538 -0.79 15.46 -21.36
C THR A 538 -1.31 15.65 -19.94
N THR A 539 -1.38 16.89 -19.46
CA THR A 539 -1.76 17.18 -18.06
C THR A 539 -3.23 16.90 -17.82
N GLU A 540 -4.09 17.24 -18.78
CA GLU A 540 -5.52 16.92 -18.71
C GLU A 540 -5.73 15.41 -18.62
N PHE A 541 -5.10 14.62 -19.49
CA PHE A 541 -5.24 13.18 -19.50
C PHE A 541 -4.60 12.52 -18.27
N PHE A 542 -3.45 12.98 -17.79
CA PHE A 542 -2.91 12.50 -16.51
C PHE A 542 -3.79 12.89 -15.32
N GLY A 543 -4.55 13.98 -15.40
CA GLY A 543 -5.64 14.29 -14.46
C GLY A 543 -6.73 13.21 -14.44
N PHE A 544 -7.17 12.73 -15.61
CA PHE A 544 -8.09 11.60 -15.71
C PHE A 544 -7.48 10.29 -15.22
N PHE A 545 -6.22 10.02 -15.54
CA PHE A 545 -5.52 8.85 -15.06
C PHE A 545 -5.44 8.83 -13.52
N GLY A 546 -5.10 9.96 -12.91
CA GLY A 546 -5.11 10.13 -11.46
C GLY A 546 -6.51 9.97 -10.85
N PHE A 547 -7.55 10.51 -11.50
CA PHE A 547 -8.95 10.32 -11.09
C PHE A 547 -9.34 8.84 -11.08
N ILE A 548 -9.07 8.10 -12.17
CA ILE A 548 -9.35 6.68 -12.28
C ILE A 548 -8.56 5.88 -11.24
N GLY A 549 -7.27 6.19 -11.03
CA GLY A 549 -6.44 5.54 -10.01
C GLY A 549 -6.96 5.75 -8.57
N LYS A 550 -7.56 6.90 -8.28
CA LYS A 550 -8.19 7.16 -6.97
C LYS A 550 -9.56 6.48 -6.85
N ALA A 551 -10.35 6.44 -7.93
CA ALA A 551 -11.59 5.68 -7.96
C ALA A 551 -11.35 4.17 -7.76
N ALA A 552 -10.30 3.64 -8.37
CA ALA A 552 -9.85 2.26 -8.22
C ALA A 552 -9.48 1.88 -6.76
N ALA A 553 -9.16 2.82 -5.90
CA ALA A 553 -8.85 2.55 -4.51
C ALA A 553 -10.08 2.45 -3.58
N VAL A 554 -11.29 2.55 -4.14
CA VAL A 554 -12.53 2.58 -3.35
C VAL A 554 -13.35 1.30 -3.50
N PHE A 555 -13.50 0.79 -4.72
CA PHE A 555 -14.40 -0.34 -4.99
C PHE A 555 -13.90 -1.66 -4.41
N GLY A 556 -12.65 -1.98 -4.60
CA GLY A 556 -12.05 -3.23 -4.16
C GLY A 556 -12.13 -3.46 -2.64
N PRO A 557 -11.73 -2.49 -1.78
CA PRO A 557 -11.90 -2.62 -0.35
C PRO A 557 -13.35 -2.82 0.10
N ILE A 558 -14.33 -2.21 -0.57
CA ILE A 558 -15.75 -2.43 -0.27
C ILE A 558 -16.15 -3.86 -0.63
N VAL A 559 -15.78 -4.34 -1.82
CA VAL A 559 -16.05 -5.72 -2.25
C VAL A 559 -15.37 -6.69 -1.29
N TYR A 560 -14.10 -6.46 -0.95
CA TYR A 560 -13.38 -7.27 0.03
C TYR A 560 -14.12 -7.33 1.37
N ALA A 561 -14.54 -6.19 1.92
CA ALA A 561 -15.23 -6.14 3.21
C ALA A 561 -16.56 -6.91 3.20
N ILE A 562 -17.35 -6.80 2.13
CA ILE A 562 -18.60 -7.56 1.97
C ILE A 562 -18.33 -9.08 1.97
N PHE A 563 -17.36 -9.54 1.18
CA PHE A 563 -17.02 -10.97 1.12
C PHE A 563 -16.39 -11.45 2.43
N ALA A 564 -15.55 -10.64 3.08
CA ALA A 564 -14.96 -10.99 4.37
C ALA A 564 -16.04 -11.18 5.46
N ALA A 565 -17.04 -10.30 5.49
CA ALA A 565 -18.13 -10.37 6.46
C ALA A 565 -19.13 -11.51 6.20
N THR A 566 -19.28 -11.97 4.95
CA THR A 566 -20.32 -12.95 4.58
C THR A 566 -19.78 -14.35 4.29
N MET A 567 -18.55 -14.46 3.81
CA MET A 567 -17.96 -15.71 3.31
C MET A 567 -16.52 -15.94 3.82
N GLY A 568 -16.03 -15.05 4.69
CA GLY A 568 -14.71 -15.12 5.29
C GLY A 568 -13.59 -14.46 4.47
N SER A 569 -12.49 -14.13 5.15
CA SER A 569 -11.38 -13.34 4.59
C SER A 569 -10.69 -13.99 3.39
N ARG A 570 -10.63 -15.33 3.31
CA ARG A 570 -10.05 -16.04 2.16
C ARG A 570 -10.87 -15.84 0.88
N MET A 571 -12.20 -15.92 0.99
CA MET A 571 -13.11 -15.62 -0.13
C MET A 571 -13.05 -14.15 -0.53
N ALA A 572 -12.81 -13.24 0.42
CA ALA A 572 -12.59 -11.83 0.11
C ALA A 572 -11.36 -11.64 -0.80
N VAL A 573 -10.24 -12.32 -0.53
CA VAL A 573 -9.06 -12.27 -1.43
C VAL A 573 -9.39 -12.86 -2.80
N VAL A 574 -10.13 -13.96 -2.88
CA VAL A 574 -10.57 -14.54 -4.17
C VAL A 574 -11.42 -13.55 -4.97
N SER A 575 -12.31 -12.80 -4.33
CA SER A 575 -13.12 -11.76 -5.00
C SER A 575 -12.23 -10.69 -5.66
N VAL A 576 -11.13 -10.30 -5.00
CA VAL A 576 -10.15 -9.35 -5.55
C VAL A 576 -9.40 -9.95 -6.75
N VAL A 577 -9.04 -11.23 -6.67
CA VAL A 577 -8.44 -11.94 -7.84
C VAL A 577 -9.36 -11.91 -9.04
N VAL A 578 -10.67 -12.11 -8.85
CA VAL A 578 -11.66 -12.02 -9.94
C VAL A 578 -11.65 -10.63 -10.57
N VAL A 579 -11.58 -9.56 -9.77
CA VAL A 579 -11.51 -8.18 -10.27
C VAL A 579 -10.23 -7.96 -11.09
N ILE A 580 -9.07 -8.45 -10.64
CA ILE A 580 -7.82 -8.38 -11.41
C ILE A 580 -7.95 -9.12 -12.74
N LEU A 581 -8.51 -10.33 -12.73
CA LEU A 581 -8.69 -11.16 -13.94
C LEU A 581 -9.67 -10.50 -14.94
N LEU A 582 -10.72 -9.84 -14.47
CA LEU A 582 -11.62 -9.06 -15.32
C LEU A 582 -10.87 -7.88 -15.96
N GLY A 583 -10.09 -7.13 -15.17
CA GLY A 583 -9.25 -6.05 -15.68
C GLY A 583 -8.22 -6.57 -16.71
N TRP A 584 -7.57 -7.68 -16.41
CA TRP A 584 -6.62 -8.34 -17.33
C TRP A 584 -7.30 -8.83 -18.62
N SER A 585 -8.50 -9.38 -18.54
CA SER A 585 -9.27 -9.80 -19.72
C SER A 585 -9.61 -8.61 -20.62
N LEU A 586 -10.06 -7.49 -20.07
CA LEU A 586 -10.31 -6.26 -20.84
C LEU A 586 -9.02 -5.70 -21.45
N PHE A 587 -7.88 -5.89 -20.79
CA PHE A 587 -6.58 -5.43 -21.28
C PHE A 587 -6.19 -6.05 -22.63
N PHE A 588 -6.57 -7.27 -22.93
CA PHE A 588 -6.32 -7.88 -24.23
C PHE A 588 -7.01 -7.15 -25.38
N MET A 589 -8.12 -6.45 -25.13
CA MET A 589 -8.86 -5.66 -26.12
C MET A 589 -8.18 -4.33 -26.49
N VAL A 590 -7.17 -3.90 -25.73
CA VAL A 590 -6.48 -2.64 -25.96
C VAL A 590 -5.52 -2.78 -27.14
N ASP A 591 -5.77 -2.12 -28.25
CA ASP A 591 -4.85 -2.05 -29.38
C ASP A 591 -3.90 -0.86 -29.20
N LEU A 592 -2.66 -1.17 -28.79
CA LEU A 592 -1.66 -0.14 -28.48
C LEU A 592 -1.24 0.65 -29.74
N GLU A 593 -1.11 -0.01 -30.89
CA GLU A 593 -0.69 0.64 -32.13
C GLU A 593 -1.75 1.61 -32.65
N GLU A 594 -3.03 1.18 -32.67
CA GLU A 594 -4.15 2.05 -32.99
C GLU A 594 -4.22 3.26 -32.05
N GLY A 595 -4.01 3.02 -30.74
CA GLY A 595 -4.05 4.10 -29.74
C GLY A 595 -2.92 5.14 -29.91
N ILE A 596 -1.71 4.68 -30.22
CA ILE A 596 -0.56 5.56 -30.53
C ILE A 596 -0.83 6.40 -31.76
N GLU A 597 -1.40 5.81 -32.81
CA GLU A 597 -1.71 6.53 -34.04
C GLU A 597 -2.78 7.60 -33.83
N VAL A 598 -3.83 7.30 -33.05
CA VAL A 598 -4.85 8.29 -32.68
C VAL A 598 -4.24 9.46 -31.88
N ALA A 599 -3.33 9.18 -30.96
CA ALA A 599 -2.64 10.21 -30.20
C ALA A 599 -1.73 11.08 -31.11
N ARG A 600 -1.03 10.47 -32.09
CA ARG A 600 -0.19 11.16 -33.05
C ARG A 600 -1.01 12.11 -33.95
N LEU A 601 -2.13 11.64 -34.48
CA LEU A 601 -3.03 12.45 -35.32
C LEU A 601 -3.61 13.65 -34.53
N ALA A 602 -3.96 13.45 -33.26
CA ALA A 602 -4.44 14.53 -32.40
C ALA A 602 -3.34 15.60 -32.15
N ASP A 603 -2.08 15.20 -32.03
CA ASP A 603 -0.94 16.12 -31.91
C ASP A 603 -0.71 16.92 -33.20
N GLU A 604 -0.81 16.28 -34.38
CA GLU A 604 -0.71 16.95 -35.68
C GLU A 604 -1.82 18.00 -35.86
N GLU A 605 -3.08 17.65 -35.53
CA GLU A 605 -4.21 18.60 -35.53
C GLU A 605 -3.95 19.81 -34.63
N ALA A 606 -3.27 19.62 -33.49
CA ALA A 606 -2.90 20.66 -32.54
C ALA A 606 -1.64 21.47 -32.93
N GLY A 607 -0.94 21.05 -34.00
CA GLY A 607 0.30 21.68 -34.49
C GLY A 607 1.56 21.27 -33.71
N TYR A 608 1.52 20.17 -32.99
CA TYR A 608 2.70 19.53 -32.42
C TYR A 608 3.33 18.61 -33.48
N VAL A 609 4.50 18.97 -33.94
CA VAL A 609 5.33 18.14 -34.81
C VAL A 609 6.38 17.46 -33.93
N ARG A 610 6.31 16.14 -33.83
CA ARG A 610 7.34 15.31 -33.18
C ARG A 610 8.09 14.51 -34.22
#